data_6ae77606af3abe6124cf26b24c5bea97
#
_entry.id   6ae77606af3abe6124cf26b24c5bea97
#
_cell.length_a   1.000
_cell.length_b   1.000
_cell.length_c   1.000
_cell.angle_alpha   90.00
_cell.angle_beta   90.00
_cell.angle_gamma   90.00
#
_symmetry.space_group_name_H-M   'P 1'
#
loop_
_entity.id
_entity.type
_entity.pdbx_description
1 polymer ?
#
loop_
_entity_poly.entity_id
_entity_poly.type
_entity_poly.pdbx_seq_one_letter_code
_entity_poly.pdbx_strand_id
1 'polypeptide(L)'
;MTVPKLVAAVTGGAGHTASSWLKLGKSVRSGVSINGVVIPSNFPHVEQGLIDGTLGVDAAAQIVRNLTEVAAQLGFTEEIRDAEKALVDAAMNISGGFRYSADDIGLLASRVRAHLDPDGVEPTDRVLQSKRYVRFTAQGDGMTKMIALLPPLQAGSLRALLEALQSPRVRPQ
;
A
#
# COMPACT_ATOMS: atom_id res chain seq x y z
N MET A 1 3.42 1.55 -28.05
CA MET A 1 2.76 2.29 -26.96
C MET A 1 2.39 1.31 -25.85
N THR A 2 2.74 1.56 -24.58
CA THR A 2 2.39 0.63 -23.48
C THR A 2 0.95 0.89 -22.99
N VAL A 3 0.31 -0.15 -22.43
CA VAL A 3 -1.09 -0.04 -21.92
C VAL A 3 -1.26 1.11 -20.92
N PRO A 4 -0.36 1.34 -19.94
CA PRO A 4 -0.49 2.49 -19.04
C PRO A 4 -0.45 3.84 -19.76
N LYS A 5 0.38 3.98 -20.80
CA LYS A 5 0.43 5.21 -21.60
C LYS A 5 -0.86 5.45 -22.39
N LEU A 6 -1.47 4.38 -22.90
CA LEU A 6 -2.76 4.46 -23.59
C LEU A 6 -3.87 4.92 -22.63
N VAL A 7 -3.96 4.29 -21.45
CA VAL A 7 -4.96 4.66 -20.42
C VAL A 7 -4.77 6.11 -20.00
N ALA A 8 -3.53 6.54 -19.72
CA ALA A 8 -3.22 7.91 -19.37
C ALA A 8 -3.64 8.92 -20.46
N ALA A 9 -3.41 8.59 -21.74
CA ALA A 9 -3.79 9.44 -22.86
C ALA A 9 -5.32 9.56 -23.02
N VAL A 10 -6.07 8.45 -22.83
CA VAL A 10 -7.53 8.44 -22.96
C VAL A 10 -8.22 9.15 -21.79
N THR A 11 -7.69 8.96 -20.57
CA THR A 11 -8.29 9.54 -19.34
C THR A 11 -7.79 10.94 -19.00
N GLY A 12 -6.74 11.44 -19.69
CA GLY A 12 -6.07 12.68 -19.32
C GLY A 12 -5.29 12.60 -18.00
N GLY A 13 -5.15 11.41 -17.42
CA GLY A 13 -4.49 11.19 -16.14
C GLY A 13 -2.98 11.03 -16.25
N ALA A 14 -2.30 11.10 -15.10
CA ALA A 14 -0.86 10.85 -15.04
C ALA A 14 -0.52 9.36 -15.26
N GLY A 15 0.64 9.06 -15.82
CA GLY A 15 1.05 7.69 -16.12
C GLY A 15 1.17 6.79 -14.88
N HIS A 16 1.54 7.34 -13.73
CA HIS A 16 1.56 6.59 -12.47
C HIS A 16 0.16 6.22 -11.98
N THR A 17 -0.81 7.12 -12.14
CA THR A 17 -2.23 6.90 -11.81
C THR A 17 -2.80 5.79 -12.70
N ALA A 18 -2.58 5.85 -14.00
CA ALA A 18 -2.99 4.81 -14.93
C ALA A 18 -2.37 3.44 -14.58
N SER A 19 -1.11 3.42 -14.17
CA SER A 19 -0.45 2.18 -13.72
C SER A 19 -1.06 1.63 -12.43
N SER A 20 -1.45 2.49 -11.49
CA SER A 20 -2.14 2.09 -10.26
C SER A 20 -3.52 1.51 -10.53
N TRP A 21 -4.31 2.15 -11.40
CA TRP A 21 -5.62 1.64 -11.82
C TRP A 21 -5.54 0.28 -12.50
N LEU A 22 -4.54 0.09 -13.37
CA LEU A 22 -4.32 -1.20 -14.03
C LEU A 22 -3.91 -2.30 -13.05
N LYS A 23 -3.12 -1.97 -12.03
CA LYS A 23 -2.78 -2.93 -10.96
C LYS A 23 -4.02 -3.31 -10.16
N LEU A 24 -4.80 -2.33 -9.74
CA LEU A 24 -6.06 -2.56 -9.03
C LEU A 24 -7.01 -3.45 -9.86
N GLY A 25 -7.27 -3.08 -11.12
CA GLY A 25 -8.12 -3.84 -12.00
C GLY A 25 -7.68 -5.29 -12.21
N LYS A 26 -6.36 -5.56 -12.24
CA LYS A 26 -5.84 -6.93 -12.28
C LYS A 26 -6.11 -7.73 -11.02
N SER A 27 -6.11 -7.07 -9.87
CA SER A 27 -6.32 -7.73 -8.57
C SER A 27 -7.79 -8.02 -8.27
N VAL A 28 -8.70 -7.17 -8.77
CA VAL A 28 -10.13 -7.24 -8.42
C VAL A 28 -11.01 -7.88 -9.48
N ARG A 29 -10.55 -8.01 -10.73
CA ARG A 29 -11.41 -8.54 -11.79
C ARG A 29 -11.55 -10.05 -11.69
N SER A 30 -12.76 -10.55 -11.92
CA SER A 30 -13.02 -11.93 -12.28
C SER A 30 -12.36 -12.29 -13.63
N GLY A 31 -12.01 -13.53 -13.80
CA GLY A 31 -11.37 -14.06 -15.00
C GLY A 31 -12.17 -15.17 -15.65
N VAL A 32 -11.74 -15.57 -16.86
CA VAL A 32 -12.24 -16.77 -17.51
C VAL A 32 -11.01 -17.65 -17.82
N SER A 33 -11.06 -18.90 -17.40
CA SER A 33 -9.99 -19.86 -17.68
C SER A 33 -10.01 -20.25 -19.17
N ILE A 34 -8.94 -20.89 -19.63
CA ILE A 34 -8.85 -21.41 -21.02
C ILE A 34 -10.02 -22.35 -21.36
N ASN A 35 -10.57 -23.02 -20.36
CA ASN A 35 -11.71 -23.96 -20.52
C ASN A 35 -13.07 -23.27 -20.39
N GLY A 36 -13.15 -21.93 -20.40
CA GLY A 36 -14.40 -21.18 -20.29
C GLY A 36 -15.00 -21.11 -18.88
N VAL A 37 -14.32 -21.66 -17.87
CA VAL A 37 -14.79 -21.59 -16.48
C VAL A 37 -14.51 -20.22 -15.91
N VAL A 38 -15.52 -19.59 -15.30
CA VAL A 38 -15.38 -18.31 -14.62
C VAL A 38 -14.54 -18.50 -13.36
N ILE A 39 -13.46 -17.76 -13.25
CA ILE A 39 -12.64 -17.65 -12.04
C ILE A 39 -13.14 -16.42 -11.29
N PRO A 40 -13.72 -16.59 -10.08
CA PRO A 40 -14.22 -15.45 -9.31
C PRO A 40 -13.08 -14.51 -8.92
N SER A 41 -13.43 -13.26 -8.70
CA SER A 41 -12.52 -12.27 -8.12
C SER A 41 -12.04 -12.71 -6.75
N ASN A 42 -10.80 -12.36 -6.41
CA ASN A 42 -10.32 -12.48 -5.05
C ASN A 42 -10.96 -11.45 -4.11
N PHE A 43 -11.50 -10.37 -4.68
CA PHE A 43 -12.15 -9.26 -3.96
C PHE A 43 -13.52 -8.96 -4.60
N PRO A 44 -14.52 -9.83 -4.44
CA PRO A 44 -15.80 -9.72 -5.13
C PRO A 44 -16.62 -8.50 -4.71
N HIS A 45 -16.55 -8.08 -3.44
CA HIS A 45 -17.26 -6.90 -2.95
C HIS A 45 -16.64 -5.59 -3.47
N VAL A 46 -15.31 -5.54 -3.56
CA VAL A 46 -14.59 -4.40 -4.18
C VAL A 46 -14.89 -4.35 -5.69
N GLU A 47 -14.86 -5.51 -6.39
CA GLU A 47 -15.21 -5.59 -7.81
C GLU A 47 -16.60 -5.03 -8.06
N GLN A 48 -17.61 -5.50 -7.31
CA GLN A 48 -18.98 -5.05 -7.44
C GLN A 48 -19.14 -3.55 -7.16
N GLY A 49 -18.55 -3.05 -6.04
CA GLY A 49 -18.62 -1.63 -5.69
C GLY A 49 -17.99 -0.71 -6.73
N LEU A 50 -16.93 -1.17 -7.41
CA LEU A 50 -16.31 -0.44 -8.52
C LEU A 50 -17.17 -0.46 -9.79
N ILE A 51 -17.80 -1.60 -10.11
CA ILE A 51 -18.70 -1.74 -11.26
C ILE A 51 -19.93 -0.85 -11.09
N ASP A 52 -20.51 -0.83 -9.89
CA ASP A 52 -21.69 -0.03 -9.57
C ASP A 52 -21.37 1.47 -9.40
N GLY A 53 -20.08 1.83 -9.38
CA GLY A 53 -19.63 3.21 -9.16
C GLY A 53 -19.91 3.72 -7.74
N THR A 54 -20.22 2.85 -6.79
CA THR A 54 -20.51 3.18 -5.39
C THR A 54 -19.25 3.27 -4.53
N LEU A 55 -18.20 2.55 -4.90
CA LEU A 55 -16.89 2.55 -4.24
C LEU A 55 -15.88 3.41 -5.01
N GLY A 56 -15.23 4.35 -4.32
CA GLY A 56 -14.15 5.16 -4.90
C GLY A 56 -12.89 4.33 -5.18
N VAL A 57 -12.21 4.62 -6.30
CA VAL A 57 -11.01 3.88 -6.75
C VAL A 57 -9.89 3.92 -5.71
N ASP A 58 -9.69 5.05 -5.03
CA ASP A 58 -8.63 5.19 -4.04
C ASP A 58 -8.94 4.37 -2.77
N ALA A 59 -10.20 4.36 -2.31
CA ALA A 59 -10.64 3.50 -1.20
C ALA A 59 -10.49 2.02 -1.55
N ALA A 60 -10.91 1.61 -2.77
CA ALA A 60 -10.72 0.26 -3.28
C ALA A 60 -9.23 -0.15 -3.27
N ALA A 61 -8.35 0.74 -3.72
CA ALA A 61 -6.91 0.48 -3.73
C ALA A 61 -6.33 0.29 -2.31
N GLN A 62 -6.82 1.04 -1.32
CA GLN A 62 -6.43 0.88 0.09
C GLN A 62 -6.88 -0.47 0.65
N ILE A 63 -8.13 -0.87 0.40
CA ILE A 63 -8.69 -2.16 0.83
C ILE A 63 -7.86 -3.30 0.24
N VAL A 64 -7.75 -3.34 -1.09
CA VAL A 64 -7.05 -4.41 -1.81
C VAL A 64 -5.59 -4.51 -1.38
N ARG A 65 -4.89 -3.39 -1.21
CA ARG A 65 -3.49 -3.40 -0.78
C ARG A 65 -3.31 -4.06 0.58
N ASN A 66 -4.10 -3.64 1.58
CA ASN A 66 -3.97 -4.15 2.94
C ASN A 66 -4.38 -5.63 3.03
N LEU A 67 -5.46 -6.03 2.40
CA LEU A 67 -5.93 -7.42 2.45
C LEU A 67 -5.06 -8.37 1.60
N THR A 68 -4.45 -7.90 0.51
CA THR A 68 -3.49 -8.71 -0.27
C THR A 68 -2.26 -9.06 0.56
N GLU A 69 -1.78 -8.16 1.43
CA GLU A 69 -0.64 -8.42 2.31
C GLU A 69 -0.95 -9.57 3.30
N VAL A 70 -2.17 -9.61 3.85
CA VAL A 70 -2.64 -10.72 4.71
C VAL A 70 -2.83 -12.00 3.90
N ALA A 71 -3.51 -11.89 2.75
CA ALA A 71 -3.79 -13.04 1.90
C ALA A 71 -2.52 -13.71 1.35
N ALA A 72 -1.42 -12.98 1.24
CA ALA A 72 -0.13 -13.53 0.84
C ALA A 72 0.43 -14.55 1.86
N GLN A 73 0.02 -14.46 3.13
CA GLN A 73 0.46 -15.34 4.21
C GLN A 73 -0.59 -16.39 4.54
N LEU A 74 -1.85 -15.99 4.65
CA LEU A 74 -2.95 -16.85 5.12
C LEU A 74 -3.78 -17.46 3.98
N GLY A 75 -3.58 -17.03 2.74
CA GLY A 75 -4.48 -17.31 1.62
C GLY A 75 -5.76 -16.44 1.68
N PHE A 76 -6.65 -16.60 0.69
CA PHE A 76 -7.95 -15.92 0.67
C PHE A 76 -8.98 -16.71 1.49
N THR A 77 -8.97 -16.51 2.80
CA THR A 77 -9.90 -17.15 3.76
C THR A 77 -11.25 -16.43 3.80
N GLU A 78 -12.22 -17.05 4.48
CA GLU A 78 -13.55 -16.47 4.71
C GLU A 78 -13.45 -15.18 5.55
N GLU A 79 -12.57 -15.18 6.55
CA GLU A 79 -12.33 -13.99 7.40
C GLU A 79 -11.84 -12.79 6.59
N ILE A 80 -11.01 -13.02 5.57
CA ILE A 80 -10.57 -11.94 4.66
C ILE A 80 -11.73 -11.43 3.81
N ARG A 81 -12.65 -12.30 3.39
CA ARG A 81 -13.85 -11.89 2.65
C ARG A 81 -14.82 -11.10 3.50
N ASP A 82 -15.02 -11.50 4.76
CA ASP A 82 -15.83 -10.77 5.72
C ASP A 82 -15.22 -9.39 6.01
N ALA A 83 -13.90 -9.32 6.16
CA ALA A 83 -13.17 -8.08 6.32
C ALA A 83 -13.27 -7.18 5.08
N GLU A 84 -13.15 -7.74 3.87
CA GLU A 84 -13.37 -7.03 2.62
C GLU A 84 -14.76 -6.41 2.59
N LYS A 85 -15.80 -7.22 2.86
CA LYS A 85 -17.18 -6.76 2.89
C LYS A 85 -17.38 -5.62 3.87
N ALA A 86 -16.90 -5.76 5.11
CA ALA A 86 -17.04 -4.74 6.14
C ALA A 86 -16.35 -3.43 5.75
N LEU A 87 -15.16 -3.49 5.13
CA LEU A 87 -14.43 -2.31 4.65
C LEU A 87 -15.14 -1.62 3.47
N VAL A 88 -15.72 -2.39 2.55
CA VAL A 88 -16.52 -1.87 1.44
C VAL A 88 -17.80 -1.22 1.97
N ASP A 89 -18.53 -1.87 2.88
CA ASP A 89 -19.73 -1.33 3.51
C ASP A 89 -19.43 -0.01 4.24
N ALA A 90 -18.30 0.09 4.94
CA ALA A 90 -17.85 1.32 5.58
C ALA A 90 -17.53 2.42 4.54
N ALA A 91 -16.85 2.08 3.45
CA ALA A 91 -16.50 3.04 2.39
C ALA A 91 -17.72 3.56 1.65
N MET A 92 -18.75 2.73 1.48
CA MET A 92 -20.02 3.10 0.83
C MET A 92 -20.99 3.85 1.79
N ASN A 93 -20.73 3.80 3.09
CA ASN A 93 -21.57 4.41 4.13
C ASN A 93 -23.04 3.94 4.09
N ILE A 94 -23.25 2.63 4.07
CA ILE A 94 -24.58 2.02 4.00
C ILE A 94 -25.43 2.35 5.24
N SER A 95 -24.82 2.69 6.37
CA SER A 95 -25.50 2.95 7.65
C SER A 95 -25.95 4.41 7.87
N GLY A 96 -25.72 5.31 6.91
CA GLY A 96 -26.16 6.72 6.98
C GLY A 96 -25.28 7.59 7.90
N GLY A 97 -24.45 8.42 7.34
CA GLY A 97 -23.53 9.31 8.04
C GLY A 97 -22.57 9.97 7.05
N PHE A 98 -21.44 10.47 7.50
CA PHE A 98 -20.38 10.96 6.60
C PHE A 98 -19.65 9.78 5.96
N ARG A 99 -19.37 9.88 4.65
CA ARG A 99 -18.52 8.91 3.98
C ARG A 99 -17.09 9.03 4.51
N TYR A 100 -16.47 7.89 4.79
CA TYR A 100 -15.06 7.85 5.09
C TYR A 100 -14.25 8.26 3.86
N SER A 101 -13.19 9.05 4.06
CA SER A 101 -12.21 9.33 3.01
C SER A 101 -11.42 8.07 2.67
N ALA A 102 -10.74 8.07 1.53
CA ALA A 102 -9.85 6.95 1.17
C ALA A 102 -8.73 6.75 2.21
N ASP A 103 -8.27 7.82 2.86
CA ASP A 103 -7.25 7.76 3.92
C ASP A 103 -7.81 7.11 5.19
N ASP A 104 -9.04 7.45 5.59
CA ASP A 104 -9.73 6.81 6.73
C ASP A 104 -9.94 5.32 6.48
N ILE A 105 -10.36 4.95 5.25
CA ILE A 105 -10.46 3.54 4.85
C ILE A 105 -9.09 2.86 4.88
N GLY A 106 -8.03 3.54 4.47
CA GLY A 106 -6.66 3.04 4.57
C GLY A 106 -6.25 2.75 6.02
N LEU A 107 -6.59 3.65 6.95
CA LEU A 107 -6.33 3.47 8.37
C LEU A 107 -7.16 2.30 8.95
N LEU A 108 -8.45 2.23 8.60
CA LEU A 108 -9.33 1.14 9.03
C LEU A 108 -8.83 -0.21 8.49
N ALA A 109 -8.48 -0.28 7.21
CA ALA A 109 -7.95 -1.49 6.58
C ALA A 109 -6.61 -1.93 7.20
N SER A 110 -5.76 -0.99 7.61
CA SER A 110 -4.52 -1.32 8.32
C SER A 110 -4.76 -1.90 9.72
N ARG A 111 -5.79 -1.44 10.43
CA ARG A 111 -6.20 -2.01 11.73
C ARG A 111 -6.79 -3.41 11.57
N VAL A 112 -7.63 -3.61 10.54
CA VAL A 112 -8.17 -4.92 10.20
C VAL A 112 -7.04 -5.89 9.86
N ARG A 113 -6.05 -5.46 9.07
CA ARG A 113 -4.84 -6.24 8.78
C ARG A 113 -4.11 -6.67 10.06
N ALA A 114 -3.87 -5.72 10.97
CA ALA A 114 -3.20 -6.01 12.24
C ALA A 114 -3.99 -6.99 13.13
N HIS A 115 -5.32 -7.03 12.98
CA HIS A 115 -6.17 -7.97 13.69
C HIS A 115 -6.16 -9.37 13.07
N LEU A 116 -6.17 -9.46 11.74
CA LEU A 116 -6.17 -10.72 11.01
C LEU A 116 -4.81 -11.42 11.02
N ASP A 117 -3.73 -10.65 11.04
CA ASP A 117 -2.35 -11.15 11.05
C ASP A 117 -1.50 -10.38 12.06
N PRO A 118 -1.66 -10.67 13.36
CA PRO A 118 -0.91 -9.99 14.41
C PRO A 118 0.61 -10.18 14.29
N ASP A 119 1.04 -11.35 13.85
CA ASP A 119 2.45 -11.69 13.70
C ASP A 119 3.08 -11.09 12.44
N GLY A 120 2.30 -10.87 11.38
CA GLY A 120 2.75 -10.28 10.13
C GLY A 120 2.93 -8.75 10.17
N VAL A 121 2.48 -8.10 11.24
CA VAL A 121 2.68 -6.66 11.46
C VAL A 121 4.11 -6.33 11.88
N GLU A 122 4.80 -7.27 12.54
CA GLU A 122 6.24 -7.15 12.80
C GLU A 122 7.04 -7.73 11.63
N PRO A 123 7.66 -6.90 10.80
CA PRO A 123 8.55 -7.42 9.76
C PRO A 123 9.68 -8.17 10.44
N THR A 124 9.82 -9.47 10.13
CA THR A 124 10.96 -10.24 10.62
C THR A 124 12.26 -9.49 10.31
N ASP A 125 13.18 -9.50 11.24
CA ASP A 125 14.48 -8.80 11.13
C ASP A 125 15.18 -9.12 9.79
N ARG A 126 14.99 -10.34 9.28
CA ARG A 126 15.47 -10.80 7.98
C ARG A 126 14.88 -10.01 6.79
N VAL A 127 13.58 -9.64 6.83
CA VAL A 127 12.92 -8.84 5.80
C VAL A 127 13.39 -7.39 5.87
N LEU A 128 13.58 -6.84 7.07
CA LEU A 128 14.15 -5.51 7.25
C LEU A 128 15.59 -5.44 6.73
N GLN A 129 16.40 -6.47 7.02
CA GLN A 129 17.77 -6.59 6.55
C GLN A 129 17.85 -6.68 5.01
N SER A 130 16.94 -7.37 4.36
CA SER A 130 16.91 -7.50 2.89
C SER A 130 16.53 -6.20 2.19
N LYS A 131 15.78 -5.32 2.84
CA LYS A 131 15.33 -4.03 2.31
C LYS A 131 16.31 -2.89 2.55
N ARG A 132 17.38 -3.10 3.31
CA ARG A 132 18.35 -2.05 3.65
C ARG A 132 19.13 -1.59 2.43
N TYR A 133 19.30 -0.30 2.30
CA TYR A 133 20.20 0.29 1.31
C TYR A 133 20.70 1.66 1.75
N VAL A 134 21.83 2.08 1.20
CA VAL A 134 22.34 3.44 1.28
C VAL A 134 22.69 3.90 -0.13
N ARG A 135 22.21 5.07 -0.51
CA ARG A 135 22.49 5.69 -1.81
C ARG A 135 23.06 7.08 -1.59
N PHE A 136 24.16 7.36 -2.30
CA PHE A 136 24.72 8.69 -2.42
C PHE A 136 24.46 9.22 -3.83
N THR A 137 24.03 10.48 -3.92
CA THR A 137 23.75 11.15 -5.20
C THR A 137 24.41 12.52 -5.17
N ALA A 138 25.36 12.77 -6.09
CA ALA A 138 25.94 14.09 -6.27
C ALA A 138 24.87 15.06 -6.80
N GLN A 139 24.83 16.27 -6.25
CA GLN A 139 23.96 17.36 -6.70
C GLN A 139 24.77 18.34 -7.56
N GLY A 140 24.09 19.09 -8.43
CA GLY A 140 24.72 20.05 -9.32
C GLY A 140 25.38 21.25 -8.61
N ASP A 141 25.07 21.45 -7.33
CA ASP A 141 25.65 22.48 -6.45
C ASP A 141 26.91 22.02 -5.70
N GLY A 142 27.41 20.81 -6.00
CA GLY A 142 28.57 20.21 -5.32
C GLY A 142 28.21 19.48 -4.02
N MET A 143 26.95 19.51 -3.60
CA MET A 143 26.48 18.78 -2.43
C MET A 143 26.28 17.29 -2.76
N THR A 144 26.36 16.45 -1.73
CA THR A 144 26.02 15.02 -1.86
C THR A 144 24.83 14.69 -1.02
N LYS A 145 23.75 14.24 -1.66
CA LYS A 145 22.56 13.75 -1.00
C LYS A 145 22.74 12.29 -0.61
N MET A 146 22.53 11.97 0.64
CA MET A 146 22.47 10.59 1.16
C MET A 146 21.01 10.21 1.44
N ILE A 147 20.60 9.05 0.96
CA ILE A 147 19.32 8.40 1.29
C ILE A 147 19.66 7.02 1.83
N ALA A 148 19.17 6.71 3.03
CA ALA A 148 19.37 5.41 3.66
C ALA A 148 18.04 4.85 4.12
N LEU A 149 17.82 3.55 3.86
CA LEU A 149 16.77 2.75 4.48
C LEU A 149 17.47 1.70 5.35
N LEU A 150 17.26 1.81 6.65
CA LEU A 150 18.00 1.03 7.65
C LEU A 150 17.05 0.38 8.64
N PRO A 151 17.33 -0.84 9.12
CA PRO A 151 16.63 -1.42 10.27
C PRO A 151 16.73 -0.53 11.51
N PRO A 152 15.77 -0.62 12.46
CA PRO A 152 15.65 0.30 13.60
C PRO A 152 16.93 0.47 14.41
N LEU A 153 17.64 -0.61 14.71
CA LEU A 153 18.89 -0.58 15.47
C LEU A 153 19.98 0.22 14.74
N GLN A 154 20.16 -0.06 13.45
CA GLN A 154 21.18 0.63 12.62
C GLN A 154 20.79 2.09 12.39
N ALA A 155 19.51 2.39 12.20
CA ALA A 155 19.01 3.76 12.08
C ALA A 155 19.26 4.57 13.37
N GLY A 156 19.02 3.97 14.53
CA GLY A 156 19.30 4.59 15.83
C GLY A 156 20.79 4.90 16.03
N SER A 157 21.67 3.94 15.71
CA SER A 157 23.12 4.13 15.78
C SER A 157 23.61 5.24 14.85
N LEU A 158 23.13 5.26 13.61
CA LEU A 158 23.50 6.30 12.65
C LEU A 158 23.00 7.68 13.09
N ARG A 159 21.77 7.77 13.60
CA ARG A 159 21.21 9.02 14.12
C ARG A 159 22.05 9.56 15.28
N ALA A 160 22.38 8.73 16.28
CA ALA A 160 23.18 9.12 17.41
C ALA A 160 24.57 9.64 16.97
N LEU A 161 25.18 9.01 15.97
CA LEU A 161 26.47 9.42 15.42
C LEU A 161 26.37 10.78 14.72
N LEU A 162 25.34 11.01 13.93
CA LEU A 162 25.10 12.29 13.25
C LEU A 162 24.78 13.41 14.24
N GLU A 163 24.00 13.15 15.28
CA GLU A 163 23.70 14.10 16.35
C GLU A 163 24.97 14.49 17.12
N ALA A 164 25.84 13.52 17.41
CA ALA A 164 27.13 13.80 18.06
C ALA A 164 28.06 14.68 17.19
N LEU A 165 28.01 14.52 15.86
CA LEU A 165 28.78 15.36 14.93
C LEU A 165 28.21 16.76 14.76
N GLN A 166 26.89 16.91 14.87
CA GLN A 166 26.19 18.20 14.72
C GLN A 166 26.08 18.98 16.03
N SER A 167 26.36 18.34 17.18
CA SER A 167 26.33 18.99 18.48
C SER A 167 27.38 20.10 18.55
N PRO A 168 27.00 21.35 18.84
CA PRO A 168 27.96 22.42 18.97
C PRO A 168 28.94 22.08 20.11
N ARG A 169 30.23 21.95 19.78
CA ARG A 169 31.27 21.78 20.81
C ARG A 169 31.24 23.02 21.69
N VAL A 170 30.75 22.89 22.91
CA VAL A 170 30.94 23.89 23.95
C VAL A 170 32.44 23.97 24.17
N ARG A 171 33.09 25.04 23.68
CA ARG A 171 34.47 25.33 24.02
C ARG A 171 34.49 25.68 25.54
N PRO A 172 35.25 24.97 26.38
CA PRO A 172 35.49 25.46 27.73
C PRO A 172 36.21 26.78 27.62
N GLN A 173 35.71 27.81 28.32
CA GLN A 173 36.38 29.09 28.53
C GLN A 173 37.58 28.90 29.46
#